data_31f62298204e428a34a2cbc1fec99219
#
_entry.id   31f62298204e428a34a2cbc1fec99219
#
_cell.length_a   1.000
_cell.length_b   1.000
_cell.length_c   1.000
_cell.angle_alpha   90.00
_cell.angle_beta   90.00
_cell.angle_gamma   90.00
#
_symmetry.space_group_name_H-M   'P 1'
#
loop_
_entity.id
_entity.type
_entity.pdbx_description
1 polymer ?
#
loop_
_entity_poly.entity_id
_entity_poly.type
_entity_poly.pdbx_seq_one_letter_code
_entity_poly.pdbx_strand_id
1 'polypeptide(L)'
;MSAIETLRVLAVQKDRPYAAPGDEVTLTMLWADGSEDSGRPVEVAWLTGCINPLGDLYAGCFATGGTPMLASGDQVSFTIPPDIISSRPPPQDPKQPRYGLSYVFFAVCAGTLEIATGSAEFPLRCVDADGELLGSSDFVAGYSAIYVYDDFGNNNPIVRGLSLDGKPLPDGCVDPGSAAAAGSDDLGAVLGRAAHAAGPPNADEPPVVCDEHFPLDPLEQPDCSLPNAPCVPPLPAGMFTRPSLEIRPEVYRSSIEADEISKVAYDRDYEEQMWINYYATRGGMLSDVRLLNDATTGFNDDFETLFYPPAEPGPVTLWAVVHDNRGGVAWARGTLWVQ
;
A
#
# COMPACT_ATOMS: atom_id res chain seq x y z
N MET A 1 -9.87 10.87 6.45
CA MET A 1 -9.34 10.62 7.82
C MET A 1 -7.96 10.00 7.67
N SER A 2 -6.91 10.80 7.88
CA SER A 2 -5.49 10.39 7.77
C SER A 2 -4.95 9.75 9.04
N ALA A 3 -5.54 10.03 10.22
CA ALA A 3 -5.14 9.39 11.46
C ALA A 3 -5.62 7.93 11.50
N ILE A 4 -4.70 7.05 11.87
CA ILE A 4 -4.97 5.63 12.07
C ILE A 4 -5.34 5.45 13.54
N GLU A 5 -6.63 5.31 13.82
CA GLU A 5 -7.18 5.18 15.20
C GLU A 5 -7.60 3.73 15.50
N THR A 6 -7.66 2.89 14.49
CA THR A 6 -8.08 1.48 14.57
C THR A 6 -7.25 0.64 13.63
N LEU A 7 -7.47 -0.67 13.62
CA LEU A 7 -6.85 -1.57 12.63
C LEU A 7 -7.25 -1.15 11.21
N ARG A 8 -6.26 -1.02 10.32
CA ARG A 8 -6.45 -0.63 8.91
C ARG A 8 -5.50 -1.35 7.99
N VAL A 9 -6.00 -1.71 6.82
CA VAL A 9 -5.17 -2.05 5.66
C VAL A 9 -4.95 -0.77 4.86
N LEU A 10 -3.70 -0.39 4.67
CA LEU A 10 -3.29 0.83 3.98
C LEU A 10 -3.05 0.57 2.50
N ALA A 11 -2.50 -0.62 2.18
CA ALA A 11 -2.22 -1.04 0.82
C ALA A 11 -2.19 -2.58 0.69
N VAL A 12 -2.46 -3.06 -0.51
CA VAL A 12 -2.14 -4.42 -0.96
C VAL A 12 -1.40 -4.30 -2.28
N GLN A 13 -0.08 -4.51 -2.24
CA GLN A 13 0.76 -4.45 -3.41
C GLN A 13 0.81 -5.82 -4.09
N LYS A 14 0.83 -5.81 -5.39
CA LYS A 14 1.14 -6.96 -6.24
C LYS A 14 2.52 -6.73 -6.82
N ASP A 15 3.40 -7.72 -6.80
CA ASP A 15 4.69 -7.63 -7.51
C ASP A 15 4.50 -7.41 -9.02
N ARG A 16 3.35 -7.84 -9.53
CA ARG A 16 2.90 -7.66 -10.92
C ARG A 16 1.46 -7.16 -10.94
N PRO A 17 1.22 -5.85 -11.05
CA PRO A 17 -0.15 -5.29 -11.10
C PRO A 17 -0.98 -5.87 -12.24
N TYR A 18 -0.36 -6.08 -13.43
CA TYR A 18 -0.87 -6.95 -14.50
C TYR A 18 0.01 -8.19 -14.59
N ALA A 19 -0.60 -9.36 -14.61
CA ALA A 19 0.08 -10.63 -14.74
C ALA A 19 -0.09 -11.22 -16.15
N ALA A 20 0.76 -12.18 -16.49
CA ALA A 20 0.58 -13.03 -17.67
C ALA A 20 0.04 -14.42 -17.25
N PRO A 21 -0.58 -15.18 -18.19
CA PRO A 21 -0.96 -16.56 -17.93
C PRO A 21 0.23 -17.43 -17.52
N GLY A 22 0.11 -18.11 -16.37
CA GLY A 22 1.17 -18.95 -15.82
C GLY A 22 2.16 -18.24 -14.91
N ASP A 23 2.05 -16.92 -14.75
CA ASP A 23 2.88 -16.16 -13.79
C ASP A 23 2.61 -16.60 -12.35
N GLU A 24 3.65 -16.57 -11.54
CA GLU A 24 3.52 -16.51 -10.08
C GLU A 24 3.39 -15.05 -9.66
N VAL A 25 2.35 -14.73 -8.90
CA VAL A 25 2.08 -13.38 -8.40
C VAL A 25 2.15 -13.40 -6.89
N THR A 26 2.90 -12.46 -6.32
CA THR A 26 3.01 -12.24 -4.88
C THR A 26 2.27 -10.97 -4.50
N LEU A 27 1.39 -11.08 -3.50
CA LEU A 27 0.73 -9.95 -2.87
C LEU A 27 1.36 -9.70 -1.50
N THR A 28 1.63 -8.44 -1.22
CA THR A 28 2.16 -7.95 0.06
C THR A 28 1.17 -6.96 0.65
N MET A 29 0.86 -7.10 1.93
CA MET A 29 -0.06 -6.23 2.63
C MET A 29 0.67 -5.24 3.52
N LEU A 30 0.31 -3.97 3.41
CA LEU A 30 0.65 -2.93 4.38
C LEU A 30 -0.57 -2.66 5.25
N TRP A 31 -0.44 -2.91 6.54
CA TRP A 31 -1.47 -2.62 7.53
C TRP A 31 -0.89 -1.91 8.75
N ALA A 32 -1.74 -1.26 9.54
CA ALA A 32 -1.36 -0.65 10.79
C ALA A 32 -2.53 -0.71 11.78
N ASP A 33 -2.22 -0.86 13.06
CA ASP A 33 -3.17 -0.76 14.17
C ASP A 33 -2.86 0.49 15.00
N GLY A 34 -3.77 1.45 14.99
CA GLY A 34 -3.68 2.70 15.76
C GLY A 34 -4.52 2.68 17.03
N SER A 35 -5.06 1.53 17.42
CA SER A 35 -5.80 1.39 18.67
C SER A 35 -4.88 1.63 19.89
N GLU A 36 -5.49 1.90 21.05
CA GLU A 36 -4.74 2.07 22.31
C GLU A 36 -3.95 0.80 22.69
N ASP A 37 -4.40 -0.38 22.23
CA ASP A 37 -3.74 -1.69 22.41
C ASP A 37 -3.06 -2.15 21.10
N SER A 38 -2.25 -1.28 20.51
CA SER A 38 -1.59 -1.53 19.23
C SER A 38 -0.57 -2.68 19.25
N GLY A 39 -0.14 -3.15 20.43
CA GLY A 39 0.75 -4.32 20.58
C GLY A 39 0.03 -5.67 20.64
N ARG A 40 -1.30 -5.70 20.46
CA ARG A 40 -2.08 -6.95 20.44
C ARG A 40 -1.77 -7.81 19.22
N PRO A 41 -1.90 -9.14 19.31
CA PRO A 41 -1.71 -10.02 18.16
C PRO A 41 -2.69 -9.69 17.03
N VAL A 42 -2.20 -9.68 15.79
CA VAL A 42 -3.01 -9.49 14.60
C VAL A 42 -2.82 -10.69 13.68
N GLU A 43 -3.92 -11.30 13.27
CA GLU A 43 -3.92 -12.39 12.30
C GLU A 43 -4.27 -11.86 10.90
N VAL A 44 -3.51 -12.27 9.90
CA VAL A 44 -3.74 -11.97 8.49
C VAL A 44 -4.01 -13.27 7.74
N ALA A 45 -5.07 -13.30 6.95
CA ALA A 45 -5.42 -14.43 6.11
C ALA A 45 -5.77 -13.98 4.69
N TRP A 46 -5.48 -14.86 3.73
CA TRP A 46 -5.75 -14.68 2.32
C TRP A 46 -6.59 -15.83 1.78
N LEU A 47 -7.52 -15.52 0.89
CA LEU A 47 -8.32 -16.48 0.16
C LEU A 47 -8.06 -16.30 -1.33
N THR A 48 -7.42 -17.29 -1.94
CA THR A 48 -7.09 -17.32 -3.36
C THR A 48 -7.99 -18.31 -4.12
N GLY A 49 -7.89 -18.34 -5.45
CA GLY A 49 -8.59 -19.32 -6.28
C GLY A 49 -9.91 -18.83 -6.87
N CYS A 50 -10.28 -17.58 -6.69
CA CYS A 50 -11.42 -16.99 -7.41
C CYS A 50 -10.98 -16.51 -8.80
N ILE A 51 -11.25 -17.35 -9.80
CA ILE A 51 -10.81 -17.14 -11.18
C ILE A 51 -12.03 -16.89 -12.07
N ASN A 52 -11.98 -15.84 -12.88
CA ASN A 52 -13.01 -15.46 -13.87
C ASN A 52 -14.45 -15.56 -13.31
N PRO A 53 -14.78 -14.89 -12.20
CA PRO A 53 -16.13 -14.98 -11.62
C PRO A 53 -17.18 -14.45 -12.59
N LEU A 54 -18.38 -14.97 -12.49
CA LEU A 54 -19.49 -14.61 -13.38
C LEU A 54 -19.79 -13.11 -13.30
N GLY A 55 -19.77 -12.43 -14.44
CA GLY A 55 -20.03 -10.99 -14.56
C GLY A 55 -18.97 -10.12 -13.90
N ASP A 56 -17.78 -10.65 -13.65
CA ASP A 56 -16.67 -9.96 -12.98
C ASP A 56 -17.01 -9.45 -11.56
N LEU A 57 -18.00 -10.06 -10.95
CA LEU A 57 -18.43 -9.67 -9.61
C LEU A 57 -17.76 -10.57 -8.56
N TYR A 58 -17.05 -9.94 -7.61
CA TYR A 58 -16.40 -10.64 -6.50
C TYR A 58 -17.37 -11.54 -5.70
N ALA A 59 -18.65 -11.17 -5.61
CA ALA A 59 -19.67 -11.97 -4.96
C ALA A 59 -19.87 -13.35 -5.62
N GLY A 60 -19.56 -13.49 -6.91
CA GLY A 60 -19.59 -14.76 -7.64
C GLY A 60 -18.59 -15.78 -7.10
N CYS A 61 -17.55 -15.35 -6.40
CA CYS A 61 -16.50 -16.20 -5.85
C CYS A 61 -17.02 -17.12 -4.72
N PHE A 62 -18.03 -16.70 -4.00
CA PHE A 62 -18.59 -17.43 -2.85
C PHE A 62 -19.86 -18.23 -3.22
N ALA A 63 -20.49 -17.91 -4.36
CA ALA A 63 -21.76 -18.51 -4.77
C ALA A 63 -21.62 -19.96 -5.27
N THR A 64 -20.46 -20.37 -5.77
CA THR A 64 -20.26 -21.67 -6.45
C THR A 64 -19.71 -22.77 -5.55
N GLY A 65 -19.55 -22.52 -4.26
CA GLY A 65 -19.05 -23.53 -3.29
C GLY A 65 -17.60 -23.98 -3.55
N GLY A 66 -16.85 -23.24 -4.34
CA GLY A 66 -15.40 -23.43 -4.48
C GLY A 66 -14.74 -23.24 -3.11
N THR A 67 -13.83 -24.15 -2.75
CA THR A 67 -13.06 -24.02 -1.52
C THR A 67 -11.90 -23.04 -1.82
N PRO A 68 -11.94 -21.80 -1.33
CA PRO A 68 -10.80 -20.92 -1.51
C PRO A 68 -9.59 -21.52 -0.79
N MET A 69 -8.42 -21.39 -1.38
CA MET A 69 -7.17 -21.75 -0.70
C MET A 69 -6.90 -20.69 0.36
N LEU A 70 -6.75 -21.12 1.60
CA LEU A 70 -6.44 -20.27 2.74
C LEU A 70 -4.92 -20.22 2.93
N ALA A 71 -4.37 -19.01 3.01
CA ALA A 71 -2.99 -18.75 3.42
C ALA A 71 -2.98 -17.72 4.57
N SER A 72 -1.90 -17.66 5.33
CA SER A 72 -1.74 -16.73 6.45
C SER A 72 -0.42 -15.96 6.34
N GLY A 73 -0.35 -14.80 7.01
CA GLY A 73 0.81 -13.90 6.99
C GLY A 73 0.58 -12.69 6.07
N ASP A 74 1.53 -11.75 6.08
CA ASP A 74 1.39 -10.49 5.36
C ASP A 74 1.62 -10.62 3.86
N GLN A 75 2.11 -11.77 3.41
CA GLN A 75 2.32 -12.10 2.00
C GLN A 75 1.58 -13.38 1.60
N VAL A 76 1.19 -13.42 0.33
CA VAL A 76 0.70 -14.63 -0.33
C VAL A 76 1.21 -14.69 -1.77
N SER A 77 1.67 -15.86 -2.20
CA SER A 77 2.03 -16.12 -3.59
C SER A 77 1.14 -17.21 -4.15
N PHE A 78 0.76 -17.09 -5.41
CA PHE A 78 0.01 -18.13 -6.13
C PHE A 78 0.24 -18.03 -7.63
N THR A 79 0.04 -19.14 -8.34
CA THR A 79 0.24 -19.20 -9.78
C THR A 79 -1.07 -18.88 -10.50
N ILE A 80 -1.02 -17.97 -11.46
CA ILE A 80 -2.12 -17.66 -12.38
C ILE A 80 -2.36 -18.86 -13.31
N PRO A 81 -3.60 -19.35 -13.47
CA PRO A 81 -3.88 -20.43 -14.41
C PRO A 81 -3.45 -20.08 -15.83
N PRO A 82 -2.74 -20.97 -16.54
CA PRO A 82 -2.25 -20.69 -17.89
C PRO A 82 -3.36 -20.55 -18.93
N ASP A 83 -4.55 -21.03 -18.64
CA ASP A 83 -5.74 -20.96 -19.49
C ASP A 83 -6.73 -19.85 -19.08
N ILE A 84 -6.37 -18.98 -18.15
CA ILE A 84 -7.27 -17.97 -17.56
C ILE A 84 -7.92 -17.07 -18.63
N ILE A 85 -7.17 -16.64 -19.65
CA ILE A 85 -7.70 -15.79 -20.73
C ILE A 85 -8.53 -16.64 -21.71
N SER A 86 -8.06 -17.84 -22.05
CA SER A 86 -8.74 -18.71 -23.03
C SER A 86 -10.02 -19.33 -22.49
N SER A 87 -10.11 -19.56 -21.19
CA SER A 87 -11.32 -20.08 -20.51
C SER A 87 -12.44 -19.04 -20.41
N ARG A 88 -12.15 -17.77 -20.69
CA ARG A 88 -13.12 -16.68 -20.62
C ARG A 88 -13.77 -16.41 -21.98
N PRO A 89 -15.08 -16.10 -22.03
CA PRO A 89 -15.72 -15.64 -23.25
C PRO A 89 -15.01 -14.40 -23.81
N PRO A 90 -14.91 -14.26 -25.14
CA PRO A 90 -14.33 -13.06 -25.74
C PRO A 90 -15.16 -11.82 -25.37
N PRO A 91 -14.54 -10.63 -25.30
CA PRO A 91 -15.26 -9.39 -25.04
C PRO A 91 -16.32 -9.13 -26.12
N GLN A 92 -17.39 -8.45 -25.75
CA GLN A 92 -18.48 -8.10 -26.69
C GLN A 92 -18.01 -7.12 -27.76
N ASP A 93 -17.18 -6.16 -27.39
CA ASP A 93 -16.50 -5.25 -28.32
C ASP A 93 -15.17 -5.88 -28.73
N PRO A 94 -14.96 -6.21 -30.02
CA PRO A 94 -13.73 -6.81 -30.51
C PRO A 94 -12.49 -5.89 -30.42
N LYS A 95 -12.68 -4.59 -30.12
CA LYS A 95 -11.59 -3.66 -29.85
C LYS A 95 -11.07 -3.76 -28.42
N GLN A 96 -11.87 -4.29 -27.50
CA GLN A 96 -11.40 -4.49 -26.14
C GLN A 96 -10.44 -5.67 -26.07
N PRO A 97 -9.31 -5.52 -25.37
CA PRO A 97 -8.38 -6.62 -25.20
C PRO A 97 -9.02 -7.75 -24.40
N ARG A 98 -8.64 -8.99 -24.72
CA ARG A 98 -9.01 -10.14 -23.91
C ARG A 98 -8.20 -10.10 -22.61
N TYR A 99 -8.83 -10.47 -21.51
CA TYR A 99 -8.18 -10.53 -20.22
C TYR A 99 -8.72 -11.71 -19.40
N GLY A 100 -7.94 -12.15 -18.44
CA GLY A 100 -8.36 -12.96 -17.30
C GLY A 100 -8.50 -12.11 -16.06
N LEU A 101 -9.26 -12.60 -15.07
CA LEU A 101 -9.45 -11.89 -13.81
C LEU A 101 -9.35 -12.87 -12.64
N SER A 102 -8.49 -12.56 -11.69
CA SER A 102 -8.39 -13.28 -10.42
C SER A 102 -8.68 -12.32 -9.27
N TYR A 103 -9.53 -12.74 -8.31
CA TYR A 103 -9.68 -12.05 -7.04
C TYR A 103 -8.93 -12.79 -5.95
N VAL A 104 -8.19 -12.02 -5.16
CA VAL A 104 -7.60 -12.48 -3.90
C VAL A 104 -8.26 -11.69 -2.78
N PHE A 105 -8.94 -12.39 -1.89
CA PHE A 105 -9.55 -11.78 -0.72
C PHE A 105 -8.60 -11.83 0.45
N PHE A 106 -8.75 -10.91 1.36
CA PHE A 106 -7.97 -10.87 2.60
C PHE A 106 -8.85 -10.52 3.80
N ALA A 107 -8.39 -10.94 4.96
CA ALA A 107 -8.91 -10.54 6.25
C ALA A 107 -7.76 -10.23 7.20
N VAL A 108 -7.89 -9.15 7.96
CA VAL A 108 -6.98 -8.75 9.04
C VAL A 108 -7.80 -8.65 10.32
N CYS A 109 -7.38 -9.31 11.38
CA CYS A 109 -8.12 -9.48 12.61
C CYS A 109 -7.21 -9.24 13.81
N ALA A 110 -7.58 -8.30 14.67
CA ALA A 110 -6.91 -8.07 15.95
C ALA A 110 -7.47 -9.01 17.05
N GLY A 111 -7.52 -10.29 16.72
CA GLY A 111 -8.01 -11.41 17.50
C GLY A 111 -7.73 -12.70 16.76
N THR A 112 -8.67 -13.62 16.75
CA THR A 112 -8.56 -14.91 16.05
C THR A 112 -9.49 -14.96 14.84
N LEU A 113 -8.94 -15.37 13.69
CA LEU A 113 -9.72 -15.62 12.48
C LEU A 113 -10.35 -17.00 12.49
N GLU A 114 -11.66 -17.06 12.29
CA GLU A 114 -12.40 -18.30 12.17
C GLU A 114 -13.15 -18.39 10.83
N ILE A 115 -13.35 -19.62 10.35
CA ILE A 115 -14.19 -19.87 9.18
C ILE A 115 -15.67 -19.70 9.58
N ALA A 116 -16.36 -18.77 8.92
CA ALA A 116 -17.79 -18.54 9.12
C ALA A 116 -18.59 -19.66 8.44
N THR A 117 -19.22 -20.50 9.23
CA THR A 117 -20.08 -21.56 8.70
C THR A 117 -21.48 -21.03 8.42
N GLY A 118 -21.99 -21.28 7.19
CA GLY A 118 -23.38 -21.02 6.83
C GLY A 118 -23.70 -19.61 6.32
N SER A 119 -22.73 -18.75 6.08
CA SER A 119 -22.95 -17.46 5.41
C SER A 119 -22.66 -17.58 3.90
N ALA A 120 -23.52 -16.97 3.08
CA ALA A 120 -23.28 -16.80 1.65
C ALA A 120 -22.37 -15.58 1.35
N GLU A 121 -21.92 -14.92 2.40
CA GLU A 121 -21.08 -13.74 2.37
C GLU A 121 -19.61 -14.12 2.59
N PHE A 122 -18.82 -13.20 3.12
CA PHE A 122 -17.39 -13.41 3.34
C PHE A 122 -17.14 -14.58 4.33
N PRO A 123 -16.29 -15.58 3.99
CA PRO A 123 -16.20 -16.83 4.74
C PRO A 123 -15.33 -16.79 6.00
N LEU A 124 -14.83 -15.62 6.40
CA LEU A 124 -14.04 -15.45 7.62
C LEU A 124 -14.72 -14.48 8.58
N ARG A 125 -14.53 -14.71 9.86
CA ARG A 125 -14.95 -13.82 10.94
C ARG A 125 -13.81 -13.65 11.95
N CYS A 126 -13.83 -12.53 12.67
CA CYS A 126 -12.86 -12.18 13.69
C CYS A 126 -13.52 -12.30 15.07
N VAL A 127 -12.92 -13.03 15.98
CA VAL A 127 -13.40 -13.22 17.35
C VAL A 127 -12.32 -12.89 18.36
N ASP A 128 -12.73 -12.46 19.55
CA ASP A 128 -11.84 -12.27 20.71
C ASP A 128 -11.50 -13.61 21.38
N ALA A 129 -10.79 -13.53 22.53
CA ALA A 129 -10.39 -14.71 23.31
C ALA A 129 -11.58 -15.47 23.93
N ASP A 130 -12.73 -14.83 24.07
CA ASP A 130 -13.97 -15.42 24.62
C ASP A 130 -14.88 -15.97 23.50
N GLY A 131 -14.49 -15.79 22.22
CA GLY A 131 -15.24 -16.22 21.03
C GLY A 131 -16.33 -15.25 20.59
N GLU A 132 -16.37 -14.04 21.16
CA GLU A 132 -17.29 -13.00 20.75
C GLU A 132 -16.82 -12.28 19.48
N LEU A 133 -17.78 -11.90 18.61
CA LEU A 133 -17.47 -11.24 17.34
C LEU A 133 -16.88 -9.84 17.56
N LEU A 134 -15.72 -9.62 16.97
CA LEU A 134 -15.08 -8.29 16.91
C LEU A 134 -15.68 -7.44 15.79
N GLY A 135 -15.70 -6.13 16.02
CA GLY A 135 -16.28 -5.15 15.12
C GLY A 135 -15.30 -4.60 14.09
N SER A 136 -15.73 -3.58 13.35
CA SER A 136 -14.96 -2.94 12.26
C SER A 136 -13.73 -2.14 12.73
N SER A 137 -13.55 -1.93 14.03
CA SER A 137 -12.31 -1.38 14.60
C SER A 137 -11.18 -2.41 14.66
N ASP A 138 -11.55 -3.71 14.65
CA ASP A 138 -10.66 -4.83 14.93
C ASP A 138 -10.63 -5.86 13.80
N PHE A 139 -11.48 -5.69 12.80
CA PHE A 139 -11.62 -6.58 11.65
C PHE A 139 -11.75 -5.80 10.35
N VAL A 140 -10.82 -6.06 9.43
CA VAL A 140 -10.83 -5.50 8.07
C VAL A 140 -10.85 -6.65 7.07
N ALA A 141 -11.84 -6.66 6.19
CA ALA A 141 -11.90 -7.59 5.07
C ALA A 141 -11.95 -6.83 3.75
N GLY A 142 -11.33 -7.39 2.72
CA GLY A 142 -11.29 -6.76 1.41
C GLY A 142 -10.83 -7.72 0.33
N TYR A 143 -10.52 -7.16 -0.84
CA TYR A 143 -9.98 -7.94 -1.97
C TYR A 143 -9.03 -7.10 -2.81
N SER A 144 -8.16 -7.79 -3.53
CA SER A 144 -7.34 -7.26 -4.62
C SER A 144 -7.71 -7.96 -5.92
N ALA A 145 -7.90 -7.21 -7.00
CA ALA A 145 -8.13 -7.73 -8.33
C ALA A 145 -6.82 -7.80 -9.10
N ILE A 146 -6.58 -8.92 -9.79
CA ILE A 146 -5.44 -9.12 -10.67
C ILE A 146 -5.95 -9.30 -12.07
N TYR A 147 -5.67 -8.34 -12.93
CA TYR A 147 -5.95 -8.45 -14.36
C TYR A 147 -4.81 -9.18 -15.05
N VAL A 148 -5.15 -10.11 -15.92
CA VAL A 148 -4.19 -10.96 -16.63
C VAL A 148 -4.32 -10.72 -18.12
N TYR A 149 -3.20 -10.36 -18.75
CA TYR A 149 -3.13 -10.07 -20.17
C TYR A 149 -1.98 -10.84 -20.83
N ASP A 150 -2.08 -11.09 -22.15
CA ASP A 150 -0.98 -11.67 -22.93
C ASP A 150 0.07 -10.61 -23.29
N ASP A 151 -0.38 -9.39 -23.62
CA ASP A 151 0.45 -8.37 -24.28
C ASP A 151 0.51 -7.02 -23.54
N PHE A 152 -0.12 -6.89 -22.36
CA PHE A 152 -0.13 -5.64 -21.59
C PHE A 152 0.56 -5.83 -20.24
N GLY A 153 1.38 -4.85 -19.88
CA GLY A 153 2.05 -4.76 -18.57
C GLY A 153 1.56 -3.56 -17.76
N ASN A 154 1.82 -3.60 -16.48
CA ASN A 154 1.74 -2.48 -15.56
C ASN A 154 2.81 -2.68 -14.48
N ASN A 155 3.52 -1.63 -14.14
CA ASN A 155 4.50 -1.64 -13.07
C ASN A 155 3.96 -0.85 -11.87
N ASN A 156 4.45 -1.17 -10.68
CA ASN A 156 4.14 -0.36 -9.52
C ASN A 156 4.79 1.03 -9.64
N PRO A 157 4.15 2.08 -9.09
CA PRO A 157 4.80 3.38 -8.93
C PRO A 157 6.14 3.27 -8.19
N ILE A 158 7.07 4.16 -8.47
CA ILE A 158 8.36 4.20 -7.77
C ILE A 158 8.35 5.34 -6.75
N VAL A 159 8.46 4.98 -5.47
CA VAL A 159 8.50 5.90 -4.33
C VAL A 159 9.73 5.60 -3.49
N ARG A 160 10.55 6.62 -3.16
CA ARG A 160 11.84 6.40 -2.49
C ARG A 160 11.91 6.85 -1.03
N GLY A 161 11.01 7.67 -0.56
CA GLY A 161 11.05 8.14 0.80
C GLY A 161 10.08 9.28 1.07
N LEU A 162 10.07 9.75 2.31
CA LEU A 162 9.31 10.91 2.75
C LEU A 162 10.24 12.01 3.19
N SER A 163 9.89 13.25 2.90
CA SER A 163 10.52 14.45 3.47
C SER A 163 9.53 15.23 4.33
N LEU A 164 10.07 15.91 5.33
CA LEU A 164 9.37 16.81 6.22
C LEU A 164 10.03 18.19 6.09
N ASP A 165 9.30 19.21 5.63
CA ASP A 165 9.85 20.56 5.30
C ASP A 165 11.14 20.48 4.46
N GLY A 166 11.14 19.60 3.45
CA GLY A 166 12.28 19.38 2.56
C GLY A 166 13.45 18.58 3.16
N LYS A 167 13.34 18.08 4.40
CA LYS A 167 14.35 17.23 5.02
C LYS A 167 13.90 15.77 4.94
N PRO A 168 14.73 14.84 4.44
CA PRO A 168 14.40 13.43 4.45
C PRO A 168 14.11 12.95 5.87
N LEU A 169 13.02 12.21 6.05
CA LEU A 169 12.76 11.49 7.29
C LEU A 169 13.68 10.28 7.38
N PRO A 170 14.28 10.00 8.55
CA PRO A 170 14.98 8.75 8.77
C PRO A 170 14.02 7.57 8.68
N ASP A 171 14.55 6.40 8.41
CA ASP A 171 13.82 5.13 8.23
C ASP A 171 12.91 5.09 6.99
N GLY A 172 13.28 5.83 5.94
CA GLY A 172 12.74 5.59 4.62
C GLY A 172 13.11 4.20 4.15
N CYS A 173 12.41 3.17 4.64
CA CYS A 173 12.48 1.87 4.02
C CYS A 173 11.90 1.97 2.61
N VAL A 174 12.55 1.31 1.66
CA VAL A 174 12.12 1.27 0.27
C VAL A 174 11.17 0.10 0.12
N ASP A 175 10.03 0.34 -0.47
CA ASP A 175 9.11 -0.71 -0.88
C ASP A 175 9.83 -1.78 -1.73
N PRO A 176 9.63 -3.08 -1.44
CA PRO A 176 10.25 -4.17 -2.19
C PRO A 176 10.04 -4.09 -3.70
N GLY A 177 8.85 -3.67 -4.15
CA GLY A 177 8.55 -3.48 -5.56
C GLY A 177 9.35 -2.33 -6.19
N SER A 178 9.53 -1.23 -5.47
CA SER A 178 10.36 -0.10 -5.92
C SER A 178 11.84 -0.43 -5.97
N ALA A 179 12.32 -1.28 -5.05
CA ALA A 179 13.71 -1.74 -5.05
C ALA A 179 14.03 -2.65 -6.25
N ALA A 180 13.07 -3.48 -6.68
CA ALA A 180 13.24 -4.37 -7.83
C ALA A 180 13.16 -3.63 -9.18
N ALA A 181 12.39 -2.54 -9.26
CA ALA A 181 12.25 -1.72 -10.48
C ALA A 181 13.45 -0.78 -10.70
N ALA A 182 14.15 -0.37 -9.62
CA ALA A 182 15.38 0.38 -9.73
C ALA A 182 16.49 -0.57 -10.17
N GLY A 183 16.88 -0.50 -11.44
CA GLY A 183 18.03 -1.27 -11.95
C GLY A 183 19.29 -1.03 -11.11
N SER A 184 20.24 -1.97 -11.16
CA SER A 184 21.46 -1.97 -10.32
C SER A 184 22.26 -0.66 -10.35
N ASP A 185 22.22 0.08 -11.44
CA ASP A 185 22.93 1.36 -11.60
C ASP A 185 22.25 2.53 -10.87
N ASP A 186 20.94 2.43 -10.66
CA ASP A 186 20.14 3.45 -9.95
C ASP A 186 20.11 3.21 -8.43
N LEU A 187 20.25 1.96 -7.99
CA LEU A 187 20.37 1.57 -6.58
C LEU A 187 21.56 2.27 -5.89
N GLY A 188 22.68 2.45 -6.57
CA GLY A 188 23.84 3.17 -6.06
C GLY A 188 23.57 4.65 -5.77
N ALA A 189 22.72 5.31 -6.57
CA ALA A 189 22.31 6.69 -6.37
C ALA A 189 21.27 6.85 -5.26
N VAL A 190 20.39 5.85 -5.08
CA VAL A 190 19.39 5.80 -3.99
C VAL A 190 20.06 5.65 -2.64
N LEU A 191 21.00 4.71 -2.53
CA LEU A 191 21.73 4.43 -1.29
C LEU A 191 22.60 5.60 -0.86
N GLY A 192 23.19 6.35 -1.82
CA GLY A 192 24.05 7.51 -1.54
C GLY A 192 23.31 8.69 -0.91
N ARG A 193 22.00 8.82 -1.06
CA ARG A 193 21.21 9.94 -0.51
C ARG A 193 20.58 9.63 0.85
N ALA A 194 20.10 8.42 1.06
CA ALA A 194 19.58 7.98 2.37
C ALA A 194 20.70 7.90 3.44
N ALA A 195 21.94 7.67 3.01
CA ALA A 195 23.10 7.49 3.88
C ALA A 195 23.74 8.78 4.41
N HIS A 196 23.32 9.96 3.98
CA HIS A 196 23.89 11.22 4.49
C HIS A 196 23.46 11.58 5.93
N ALA A 197 22.50 10.85 6.51
CA ALA A 197 22.10 11.03 7.90
C ALA A 197 22.84 10.09 8.89
N ALA A 198 23.47 9.00 8.41
CA ALA A 198 24.08 7.96 9.24
C ALA A 198 25.44 7.52 8.73
N GLY A 199 26.42 8.41 8.55
CA GLY A 199 27.79 8.06 8.11
C GLY A 199 27.87 7.38 6.72
N PRO A 200 29.05 7.22 6.10
CA PRO A 200 29.14 6.58 4.79
C PRO A 200 28.71 5.11 4.89
N PRO A 201 27.71 4.69 4.11
CA PRO A 201 27.31 3.27 4.09
C PRO A 201 28.43 2.42 3.53
N ASN A 202 28.61 1.25 4.09
CA ASN A 202 29.38 0.22 3.42
C ASN A 202 28.66 -0.12 2.09
N ALA A 203 29.38 -0.03 0.99
CA ALA A 203 28.82 -0.26 -0.36
C ALA A 203 28.25 -1.69 -0.58
N ASP A 204 28.41 -2.56 0.41
CA ASP A 204 27.96 -3.96 0.41
C ASP A 204 26.71 -4.21 1.26
N GLU A 205 26.10 -3.18 1.87
CA GLU A 205 24.91 -3.36 2.69
C GLU A 205 23.67 -3.26 1.78
N PRO A 206 22.84 -4.33 1.71
CA PRO A 206 21.63 -4.30 0.90
C PRO A 206 20.68 -3.18 1.40
N PRO A 207 19.84 -2.60 0.51
CA PRO A 207 18.85 -1.61 0.92
C PRO A 207 17.97 -2.21 2.03
N VAL A 208 17.70 -1.42 3.06
CA VAL A 208 16.75 -1.80 4.10
C VAL A 208 15.37 -1.83 3.44
N VAL A 209 14.96 -3.02 3.06
CA VAL A 209 13.58 -3.29 2.63
C VAL A 209 12.69 -3.10 3.84
N CYS A 210 11.54 -2.46 3.67
CA CYS A 210 10.54 -2.38 4.74
C CYS A 210 10.22 -3.80 5.19
N ASP A 211 10.64 -4.15 6.42
CA ASP A 211 10.20 -5.41 7.02
C ASP A 211 8.70 -5.27 7.28
N GLU A 212 7.93 -6.19 6.73
CA GLU A 212 6.47 -6.10 6.60
C GLU A 212 5.74 -6.22 7.93
N HIS A 213 6.46 -6.65 8.95
CA HIS A 213 5.95 -6.81 10.30
C HIS A 213 6.26 -5.58 11.14
N PHE A 214 5.30 -4.67 11.23
CA PHE A 214 5.37 -3.63 12.23
C PHE A 214 4.35 -3.83 13.35
N PRO A 215 4.74 -4.51 14.44
CA PRO A 215 4.45 -3.93 15.71
C PRO A 215 5.22 -2.59 15.71
N LEU A 216 4.54 -1.49 16.00
CA LEU A 216 5.20 -0.22 16.25
C LEU A 216 6.10 -0.44 17.47
N ASP A 217 7.33 -0.95 17.26
CA ASP A 217 8.32 -0.99 18.32
C ASP A 217 8.43 0.43 18.86
N PRO A 218 8.34 0.62 20.18
CA PRO A 218 8.50 1.93 20.76
C PRO A 218 9.85 2.46 20.31
N LEU A 219 9.83 3.40 19.36
CA LEU A 219 11.03 4.05 18.87
C LEU A 219 11.72 4.67 20.07
N GLU A 220 13.00 4.38 20.23
CA GLU A 220 13.81 5.10 21.19
C GLU A 220 13.72 6.59 20.87
N GLN A 221 13.49 7.41 21.88
CA GLN A 221 13.41 8.86 21.71
C GLN A 221 14.74 9.34 21.14
N PRO A 222 14.76 9.96 19.94
CA PRO A 222 15.99 10.50 19.37
C PRO A 222 16.51 11.65 20.23
N ASP A 223 17.81 11.91 20.16
CA ASP A 223 18.39 13.11 20.76
C ASP A 223 17.98 14.35 19.94
N CYS A 224 16.89 14.98 20.37
CA CYS A 224 16.32 16.15 19.72
C CYS A 224 17.20 17.40 19.78
N SER A 225 18.35 17.37 20.45
CA SER A 225 19.33 18.45 20.43
C SER A 225 20.20 18.44 19.16
N LEU A 226 20.21 17.32 18.45
CA LEU A 226 20.97 17.18 17.21
C LEU A 226 20.29 17.91 16.04
N PRO A 227 21.05 18.60 15.16
CA PRO A 227 20.48 19.44 14.11
C PRO A 227 19.67 18.69 13.02
N ASN A 228 19.85 17.36 12.90
CA ASN A 228 19.16 16.51 11.93
C ASN A 228 18.23 15.47 12.60
N ALA A 229 18.01 15.61 13.92
CA ALA A 229 17.07 14.71 14.59
C ALA A 229 15.66 14.91 14.01
N PRO A 230 14.89 13.84 13.80
CA PRO A 230 13.52 13.89 13.28
C PRO A 230 12.53 14.33 14.37
N CYS A 231 12.85 15.45 15.04
CA CYS A 231 12.07 15.98 16.14
C CYS A 231 11.29 17.20 15.70
N VAL A 232 10.03 17.25 16.07
CA VAL A 232 9.13 18.37 15.80
C VAL A 232 8.50 18.87 17.10
N PRO A 233 8.23 20.20 17.22
CA PRO A 233 7.52 20.71 18.38
C PRO A 233 6.08 20.20 18.41
N PRO A 234 5.49 20.04 19.62
CA PRO A 234 4.08 19.67 19.75
C PRO A 234 3.19 20.81 19.27
N LEU A 235 1.95 20.46 18.95
CA LEU A 235 0.94 21.46 18.62
C LEU A 235 0.64 22.31 19.87
N PRO A 236 0.88 23.65 19.87
CA PRO A 236 0.57 24.47 21.02
C PRO A 236 -0.92 24.47 21.32
N ALA A 237 -1.28 24.23 22.59
CA ALA A 237 -2.67 24.29 23.03
C ALA A 237 -3.27 25.68 22.78
N GLY A 238 -4.44 25.77 22.18
CA GLY A 238 -5.19 27.00 21.99
C GLY A 238 -4.74 27.93 20.85
N MET A 239 -3.80 27.52 20.01
CA MET A 239 -3.45 28.30 18.81
C MET A 239 -4.48 28.11 17.71
N PHE A 240 -4.95 29.23 17.12
CA PHE A 240 -5.80 29.24 15.91
C PHE A 240 -5.01 28.96 14.63
N THR A 241 -3.71 29.27 14.61
CA THR A 241 -2.79 28.91 13.55
C THR A 241 -1.94 27.73 14.02
N ARG A 242 -2.26 26.54 13.50
CA ARG A 242 -1.50 25.33 13.80
C ARG A 242 -0.18 25.37 13.06
N PRO A 243 0.98 25.15 13.71
CA PRO A 243 2.20 24.88 12.99
C PRO A 243 1.98 23.63 12.15
N SER A 244 2.18 23.75 10.86
CA SER A 244 2.05 22.67 9.89
C SER A 244 3.41 22.41 9.27
N LEU A 245 3.66 21.16 8.99
CA LEU A 245 4.90 20.68 8.39
C LEU A 245 4.54 20.06 7.05
N GLU A 246 5.25 20.46 6.00
CA GLU A 246 5.04 19.91 4.67
C GLU A 246 5.55 18.48 4.60
N ILE A 247 4.68 17.54 4.22
CA ILE A 247 5.03 16.15 3.93
C ILE A 247 5.02 15.96 2.42
N ARG A 248 6.14 15.47 1.91
CA ARG A 248 6.30 15.20 0.48
C ARG A 248 7.01 13.87 0.25
N PRO A 249 6.40 12.90 -0.46
CA PRO A 249 7.10 11.72 -0.91
C PRO A 249 7.98 12.02 -2.12
N GLU A 250 9.09 11.30 -2.26
CA GLU A 250 9.91 11.33 -3.46
C GLU A 250 9.35 10.32 -4.46
N VAL A 251 8.50 10.79 -5.37
CA VAL A 251 7.88 9.98 -6.42
C VAL A 251 8.58 10.20 -7.75
N TYR A 252 8.86 9.12 -8.48
CA TYR A 252 9.53 9.20 -9.78
C TYR A 252 8.51 9.43 -10.88
N ARG A 253 8.60 10.58 -11.53
CA ARG A 253 7.78 10.91 -12.71
C ARG A 253 7.99 9.91 -13.86
N SER A 254 9.18 9.30 -13.96
CA SER A 254 9.47 8.27 -14.96
C SER A 254 8.75 6.95 -14.74
N SER A 255 8.10 6.77 -13.57
CA SER A 255 7.25 5.60 -13.31
C SER A 255 5.83 5.73 -13.87
N ILE A 256 5.45 6.91 -14.39
CA ILE A 256 4.16 7.12 -15.04
C ILE A 256 4.18 6.43 -16.41
N GLU A 257 3.25 5.55 -16.64
CA GLU A 257 3.18 4.73 -17.84
C GLU A 257 2.05 5.18 -18.77
N ALA A 258 2.22 4.87 -20.07
CA ALA A 258 1.14 5.02 -21.04
C ALA A 258 0.03 3.99 -20.77
N ASP A 259 -1.23 4.40 -20.87
CA ASP A 259 -2.38 3.49 -20.80
C ASP A 259 -2.61 2.83 -22.17
N GLU A 260 -1.85 1.77 -22.42
CA GLU A 260 -1.91 1.00 -23.68
C GLU A 260 -3.30 0.37 -23.91
N ILE A 261 -4.04 0.04 -22.86
CA ILE A 261 -5.40 -0.50 -22.96
C ILE A 261 -6.35 0.57 -23.50
N SER A 262 -6.29 1.79 -22.98
CA SER A 262 -7.08 2.91 -23.49
C SER A 262 -6.72 3.26 -24.93
N LYS A 263 -5.46 3.13 -25.31
CA LYS A 263 -5.02 3.30 -26.69
C LYS A 263 -5.64 2.28 -27.64
N VAL A 264 -5.61 1.00 -27.28
CA VAL A 264 -6.18 -0.08 -28.09
C VAL A 264 -7.71 0.00 -28.15
N ALA A 265 -8.36 0.22 -27.01
CA ALA A 265 -9.81 0.19 -26.90
C ALA A 265 -10.50 1.45 -27.48
N TYR A 266 -9.89 2.62 -27.31
CA TYR A 266 -10.53 3.91 -27.57
C TYR A 266 -9.76 4.82 -28.52
N ASP A 267 -8.60 4.42 -29.01
CA ASP A 267 -7.68 5.22 -29.86
C ASP A 267 -7.29 6.53 -29.18
N ARG A 268 -6.90 6.45 -27.91
CA ARG A 268 -6.53 7.58 -27.07
C ARG A 268 -5.18 7.35 -26.40
N ASP A 269 -4.28 8.31 -26.56
CA ASP A 269 -2.99 8.32 -25.89
C ASP A 269 -3.15 9.02 -24.52
N TYR A 270 -3.44 8.20 -23.50
CA TYR A 270 -3.48 8.64 -22.11
C TYR A 270 -2.30 8.07 -21.35
N GLU A 271 -1.84 8.82 -20.35
CA GLU A 271 -1.04 8.30 -19.26
C GLU A 271 -1.96 7.76 -18.16
N GLU A 272 -1.47 6.86 -17.34
CA GLU A 272 -2.20 6.40 -16.17
C GLU A 272 -2.45 7.54 -15.18
N GLN A 273 -3.53 7.42 -14.43
CA GLN A 273 -3.86 8.35 -13.36
C GLN A 273 -3.28 7.85 -12.05
N MET A 274 -2.52 8.70 -11.35
CA MET A 274 -1.90 8.36 -10.08
C MET A 274 -2.36 9.30 -8.97
N TRP A 275 -2.47 8.77 -7.74
CA TRP A 275 -2.79 9.56 -6.55
C TRP A 275 -2.05 9.03 -5.33
N ILE A 276 -1.96 9.87 -4.30
CA ILE A 276 -1.31 9.57 -3.04
C ILE A 276 -2.32 9.60 -1.92
N ASN A 277 -2.35 8.57 -1.07
CA ASN A 277 -3.03 8.57 0.21
C ASN A 277 -1.99 8.79 1.33
N TYR A 278 -2.26 9.74 2.24
CA TYR A 278 -1.42 10.05 3.36
C TYR A 278 -2.04 9.53 4.65
N TYR A 279 -1.21 8.90 5.50
CA TYR A 279 -1.60 8.36 6.78
C TYR A 279 -0.61 8.74 7.87
N ALA A 280 -1.09 8.80 9.11
CA ALA A 280 -0.30 9.03 10.30
C ALA A 280 -0.84 8.18 11.45
N THR A 281 0.04 7.68 12.32
CA THR A 281 -0.41 7.02 13.56
C THR A 281 -1.07 7.98 14.53
N ARG A 282 -0.65 9.26 14.52
CA ARG A 282 -1.15 10.33 15.39
C ARG A 282 -1.08 11.67 14.67
N GLY A 283 -1.87 12.65 15.13
CA GLY A 283 -1.95 13.95 14.47
C GLY A 283 -2.96 13.98 13.33
N GLY A 284 -2.76 14.85 12.34
CA GLY A 284 -3.68 14.97 11.21
C GLY A 284 -3.02 15.54 9.95
N MET A 285 -3.66 15.33 8.82
CA MET A 285 -3.24 15.89 7.53
C MET A 285 -4.26 16.95 7.06
N LEU A 286 -3.78 17.96 6.35
CA LEU A 286 -4.67 18.93 5.69
C LEU A 286 -5.49 18.23 4.60
N SER A 287 -4.86 17.36 3.83
CA SER A 287 -5.49 16.55 2.80
C SER A 287 -5.02 15.11 2.92
N ASP A 288 -5.98 14.20 2.98
CA ASP A 288 -5.71 12.75 3.03
C ASP A 288 -5.33 12.18 1.67
N VAL A 289 -5.72 12.86 0.58
CA VAL A 289 -5.52 12.40 -0.80
C VAL A 289 -5.05 13.54 -1.67
N ARG A 290 -4.05 13.29 -2.49
CA ARG A 290 -3.56 14.23 -3.50
C ARG A 290 -3.42 13.54 -4.85
N LEU A 291 -3.84 14.24 -5.89
CA LEU A 291 -3.65 13.77 -7.26
C LEU A 291 -2.20 14.03 -7.67
N LEU A 292 -1.53 13.00 -8.17
CA LEU A 292 -0.16 13.05 -8.62
C LEU A 292 -0.08 13.22 -10.14
N ASN A 293 -0.88 12.47 -10.88
CA ASN A 293 -0.97 12.56 -12.33
C ASN A 293 -2.42 12.43 -12.79
N ASP A 294 -2.84 13.31 -13.68
CA ASP A 294 -4.13 13.25 -14.34
C ASP A 294 -3.92 12.86 -15.80
N ALA A 295 -4.67 11.88 -16.28
CA ALA A 295 -4.55 11.32 -17.62
C ALA A 295 -4.69 12.36 -18.76
N THR A 296 -5.25 13.55 -18.48
CA THR A 296 -5.51 14.60 -19.46
C THR A 296 -4.62 15.84 -19.29
N THR A 297 -4.27 16.19 -18.05
CA THR A 297 -3.47 17.38 -17.72
C THR A 297 -2.03 17.07 -17.37
N GLY A 298 -1.72 15.77 -17.15
CA GLY A 298 -0.38 15.30 -16.84
C GLY A 298 0.00 15.44 -15.38
N PHE A 299 1.30 15.46 -15.12
CA PHE A 299 1.87 15.46 -13.78
C PHE A 299 1.60 16.77 -13.04
N ASN A 300 1.17 16.65 -11.79
CA ASN A 300 0.92 17.75 -10.86
C ASN A 300 2.05 17.81 -9.84
N ASP A 301 2.76 18.94 -9.78
CA ASP A 301 3.85 19.14 -8.82
C ASP A 301 3.34 19.52 -7.41
N ASP A 302 2.07 19.91 -7.25
CA ASP A 302 1.41 20.27 -5.97
C ASP A 302 0.72 19.04 -5.36
N PHE A 303 1.52 18.04 -4.99
CA PHE A 303 1.00 16.78 -4.41
C PHE A 303 1.37 16.59 -2.93
N GLU A 304 2.12 17.51 -2.33
CA GLU A 304 2.40 17.51 -0.90
C GLU A 304 1.13 17.77 -0.07
N THR A 305 1.22 17.43 1.21
CA THR A 305 0.20 17.77 2.21
C THR A 305 0.83 18.36 3.45
N LEU A 306 0.03 19.03 4.28
CA LEU A 306 0.48 19.58 5.56
C LEU A 306 0.11 18.61 6.69
N PHE A 307 1.09 18.24 7.47
CA PHE A 307 0.94 17.47 8.69
C PHE A 307 0.81 18.40 9.90
N TYR A 308 -0.15 18.11 10.75
CA TYR A 308 -0.37 18.77 12.04
C TYR A 308 0.04 17.81 13.17
N PRO A 309 1.17 18.05 13.84
CA PRO A 309 1.61 17.19 14.93
C PRO A 309 0.56 17.10 16.04
N PRO A 310 0.49 15.97 16.77
CA PRO A 310 -0.35 15.88 17.97
C PRO A 310 0.15 16.81 19.08
N ALA A 311 -0.71 17.11 20.05
CA ALA A 311 -0.33 17.92 21.22
C ALA A 311 0.54 17.14 22.24
N GLU A 312 0.41 15.81 22.25
CA GLU A 312 1.12 14.94 23.18
C GLU A 312 2.45 14.50 22.57
N PRO A 313 3.55 14.53 23.37
CA PRO A 313 4.84 14.02 22.94
C PRO A 313 4.80 12.53 22.55
N GLY A 314 5.77 12.12 21.74
CA GLY A 314 5.95 10.72 21.39
C GLY A 314 6.18 10.49 19.88
N PRO A 315 6.36 9.21 19.50
CA PRO A 315 6.62 8.84 18.12
C PRO A 315 5.38 9.01 17.25
N VAL A 316 5.61 9.35 15.99
CA VAL A 316 4.62 9.39 14.92
C VAL A 316 5.20 8.72 13.69
N THR A 317 4.50 7.76 13.15
CA THR A 317 4.83 7.17 11.84
C THR A 317 3.90 7.74 10.80
N LEU A 318 4.47 8.10 9.66
CA LEU A 318 3.80 8.65 8.50
C LEU A 318 3.94 7.69 7.32
N TRP A 319 2.91 7.59 6.49
CA TRP A 319 2.95 6.89 5.22
C TRP A 319 2.42 7.76 4.09
N ALA A 320 3.02 7.61 2.93
CA ALA A 320 2.48 8.03 1.65
C ALA A 320 2.33 6.80 0.78
N VAL A 321 1.09 6.43 0.47
CA VAL A 321 0.76 5.29 -0.38
C VAL A 321 0.36 5.82 -1.74
N VAL A 322 1.14 5.52 -2.76
CA VAL A 322 0.92 5.93 -4.15
C VAL A 322 0.22 4.80 -4.89
N HIS A 323 -0.85 5.13 -5.57
CA HIS A 323 -1.64 4.22 -6.38
C HIS A 323 -1.66 4.68 -7.83
N ASP A 324 -1.79 3.76 -8.75
CA ASP A 324 -2.25 4.02 -10.10
C ASP A 324 -3.67 3.48 -10.33
N ASN A 325 -4.33 3.92 -11.40
CA ASN A 325 -5.68 3.47 -11.77
C ASN A 325 -5.70 2.08 -12.44
N ARG A 326 -4.55 1.44 -12.61
CA ARG A 326 -4.37 0.11 -13.21
C ARG A 326 -4.00 -0.95 -12.16
N GLY A 327 -3.98 -0.55 -10.89
CA GLY A 327 -3.82 -1.44 -9.74
C GLY A 327 -2.40 -1.62 -9.24
N GLY A 328 -1.46 -0.78 -9.69
CA GLY A 328 -0.15 -0.65 -9.09
C GLY A 328 -0.23 0.15 -7.79
N VAL A 329 0.63 -0.19 -6.84
CA VAL A 329 0.72 0.43 -5.51
C VAL A 329 2.15 0.41 -5.03
N ALA A 330 2.60 1.53 -4.46
CA ALA A 330 3.87 1.60 -3.74
C ALA A 330 3.73 2.56 -2.55
N TRP A 331 4.63 2.48 -1.58
CA TRP A 331 4.58 3.36 -0.43
C TRP A 331 5.97 3.78 0.06
N ALA A 332 5.98 4.91 0.75
CA ALA A 332 7.09 5.32 1.59
C ALA A 332 6.61 5.51 3.02
N ARG A 333 7.48 5.23 3.96
CA ARG A 333 7.28 5.41 5.38
C ARG A 333 8.34 6.36 5.95
N GLY A 334 7.98 7.12 6.95
CA GLY A 334 8.92 7.91 7.73
C GLY A 334 8.46 8.03 9.17
N THR A 335 9.41 8.16 10.09
CA THR A 335 9.11 8.31 11.50
C THR A 335 9.68 9.61 12.04
N LEU A 336 8.92 10.26 12.92
CA LEU A 336 9.33 11.46 13.62
C LEU A 336 8.96 11.38 15.10
N TRP A 337 9.56 12.23 15.93
CA TRP A 337 9.26 12.37 17.33
C TRP A 337 8.69 13.76 17.63
N VAL A 338 7.52 13.80 18.28
CA VAL A 338 6.93 15.03 18.81
C VAL A 338 7.46 15.25 20.23
N GLN A 339 8.05 16.45 20.48
CA GLN A 339 8.68 16.84 21.76
C GLN A 339 7.66 17.21 22.83
#